data_9b5052f35bfa9eec1bb42b63b980a43e
#
_entry.id   9b5052f35bfa9eec1bb42b63b980a43e
#
_cell.length_a   1.000
_cell.length_b   1.000
_cell.length_c   1.000
_cell.angle_alpha   90.00
_cell.angle_beta   90.00
_cell.angle_gamma   90.00
#
_symmetry.space_group_name_H-M   'P 1'
#
loop_
_entity.id
_entity.type
_entity.pdbx_description
1 polymer ?
#
loop_
_entity_poly.entity_id
_entity_poly.type
_entity_poly.pdbx_seq_one_letter_code
_entity_poly.pdbx_strand_id
1 'polypeptide(L)'
;PQFAQKSNLKQPVNPADTVFTIIHIGDSHIQGDYFSGEIRMQLQSYFGNAGRGILFPYALAKSFGPRGVSVKPLGVWTGYKTLTQSLTEPLGVAGYGASTRNAAASIQLSLTEKFKEENALGLFSTPEMQKINIWHSADNASFTTQLNPEFQWTGSQFYPTGWGVSSYLAQQPQTGFTLSLSATAPTQNHYNFY
;
A
#
# COMPACT_ATOMS: atom_id res chain seq x y z
N PRO A 1 17.35 -29.34 1.69
CA PRO A 1 16.51 -28.32 1.03
C PRO A 1 17.21 -27.92 -0.27
N GLN A 2 16.69 -28.38 -1.41
CA GLN A 2 17.18 -27.96 -2.73
C GLN A 2 16.57 -26.60 -3.04
N PHE A 3 17.32 -25.55 -2.81
CA PHE A 3 17.03 -24.24 -3.35
C PHE A 3 17.79 -24.05 -4.66
N ALA A 4 17.07 -23.61 -5.67
CA ALA A 4 17.49 -23.29 -7.03
C ALA A 4 17.49 -24.46 -8.02
N GLN A 5 16.34 -24.71 -8.61
CA GLN A 5 16.32 -25.17 -9.98
C GLN A 5 16.78 -24.01 -10.87
N LYS A 6 17.98 -24.09 -11.42
CA LYS A 6 18.46 -23.16 -12.45
C LYS A 6 17.50 -23.27 -13.64
N SER A 7 16.74 -22.19 -13.90
CA SER A 7 16.03 -22.07 -15.16
C SER A 7 17.06 -22.10 -16.29
N ASN A 8 16.84 -22.93 -17.31
CA ASN A 8 17.66 -23.00 -18.51
C ASN A 8 17.46 -21.75 -19.38
N LEU A 9 17.81 -20.57 -18.87
CA LEU A 9 17.81 -19.33 -19.65
C LEU A 9 19.11 -19.31 -20.46
N LYS A 10 18.99 -19.50 -21.79
CA LYS A 10 20.07 -19.50 -22.76
C LYS A 10 20.63 -18.11 -23.09
N GLN A 11 20.28 -17.06 -22.37
CA GLN A 11 20.85 -15.73 -22.58
C GLN A 11 21.56 -15.24 -21.31
N PRO A 12 22.66 -14.50 -21.45
CA PRO A 12 23.30 -13.87 -20.30
C PRO A 12 22.32 -12.85 -19.71
N VAL A 13 21.77 -13.19 -18.55
CA VAL A 13 20.88 -12.28 -17.80
C VAL A 13 21.78 -11.22 -17.20
N ASN A 14 21.51 -9.95 -17.52
CA ASN A 14 22.15 -8.84 -16.83
C ASN A 14 21.79 -8.95 -15.34
N PRO A 15 22.77 -9.01 -14.42
CA PRO A 15 22.48 -9.09 -12.99
C PRO A 15 21.57 -7.98 -12.48
N ALA A 16 21.55 -6.80 -13.13
CA ALA A 16 20.66 -5.70 -12.81
C ALA A 16 19.18 -5.96 -13.16
N ASP A 17 18.91 -6.92 -14.06
CA ASP A 17 17.54 -7.25 -14.50
C ASP A 17 16.98 -8.50 -13.80
N THR A 18 17.71 -9.03 -12.82
CA THR A 18 17.29 -10.25 -12.12
C THR A 18 16.28 -9.92 -11.03
N VAL A 19 15.01 -10.26 -11.27
CA VAL A 19 13.96 -10.21 -10.26
C VAL A 19 13.97 -11.52 -9.47
N PHE A 20 14.19 -11.43 -8.16
CA PHE A 20 14.08 -12.56 -7.26
C PHE A 20 12.71 -12.53 -6.57
N THR A 21 11.88 -13.53 -6.81
CA THR A 21 10.52 -13.62 -6.26
C THR A 21 10.49 -14.61 -5.10
N ILE A 22 10.01 -14.14 -3.94
CA ILE A 22 9.74 -14.97 -2.77
C ILE A 22 8.21 -15.03 -2.59
N ILE A 23 7.65 -16.25 -2.60
CA ILE A 23 6.24 -16.48 -2.29
C ILE A 23 6.16 -16.99 -0.86
N HIS A 24 5.46 -16.24 -0.01
CA HIS A 24 5.23 -16.60 1.38
C HIS A 24 3.75 -16.89 1.58
N ILE A 25 3.41 -18.12 1.94
CA ILE A 25 2.04 -18.58 2.18
C ILE A 25 1.88 -18.90 3.65
N GLY A 26 0.80 -18.41 4.26
CA GLY A 26 0.50 -18.65 5.68
C GLY A 26 -0.85 -18.04 6.07
N ASP A 27 -1.01 -17.80 7.34
CA ASP A 27 -2.26 -17.38 7.99
C ASP A 27 -2.22 -15.91 8.48
N SER A 28 -2.94 -15.62 9.55
CA SER A 28 -3.02 -14.30 10.18
C SER A 28 -1.67 -13.71 10.62
N HIS A 29 -0.63 -14.52 10.81
CA HIS A 29 0.71 -14.04 11.12
C HIS A 29 1.35 -13.31 9.94
N ILE A 30 1.01 -13.70 8.71
CA ILE A 30 1.42 -12.96 7.50
C ILE A 30 0.63 -11.65 7.40
N GLN A 31 -0.70 -11.69 7.61
CA GLN A 31 -1.53 -10.50 7.63
C GLN A 31 -1.06 -9.48 8.69
N GLY A 32 -0.70 -9.95 9.87
CA GLY A 32 -0.17 -9.12 10.95
C GLY A 32 1.26 -8.61 10.72
N ASP A 33 1.90 -9.04 9.63
CA ASP A 33 3.27 -8.67 9.23
C ASP A 33 4.34 -9.05 10.30
N TYR A 34 4.07 -10.09 11.10
CA TYR A 34 5.01 -10.49 12.15
C TYR A 34 6.25 -11.14 11.56
N PHE A 35 6.07 -12.16 10.75
CA PHE A 35 7.17 -12.88 10.12
C PHE A 35 7.61 -12.23 8.81
N SER A 36 6.66 -11.85 7.96
CA SER A 36 6.92 -11.17 6.69
C SER A 36 7.61 -9.82 6.88
N GLY A 37 7.24 -9.09 7.93
CA GLY A 37 7.89 -7.83 8.31
C GLY A 37 9.34 -8.00 8.70
N GLU A 38 9.65 -9.03 9.50
CA GLU A 38 11.03 -9.34 9.89
C GLU A 38 11.88 -9.72 8.68
N ILE A 39 11.39 -10.61 7.81
CA ILE A 39 12.10 -10.98 6.58
C ILE A 39 12.35 -9.74 5.72
N ARG A 40 11.33 -8.89 5.54
CA ARG A 40 11.46 -7.66 4.76
C ARG A 40 12.54 -6.75 5.35
N MET A 41 12.54 -6.51 6.66
CA MET A 41 13.55 -5.67 7.30
C MET A 41 14.96 -6.22 7.09
N GLN A 42 15.18 -7.52 7.23
CA GLN A 42 16.47 -8.14 7.01
C GLN A 42 16.90 -8.04 5.55
N LEU A 43 16.01 -8.28 4.59
CA LEU A 43 16.32 -8.12 3.17
C LEU A 43 16.62 -6.66 2.82
N GLN A 44 15.83 -5.71 3.33
CA GLN A 44 16.06 -4.29 3.10
C GLN A 44 17.37 -3.78 3.72
N SER A 45 17.77 -4.31 4.86
CA SER A 45 19.05 -3.95 5.47
C SER A 45 20.23 -4.45 4.67
N TYR A 46 20.08 -5.57 3.95
CA TYR A 46 21.13 -6.16 3.15
C TYR A 46 21.20 -5.60 1.72
N PHE A 47 20.02 -5.44 1.07
CA PHE A 47 19.93 -5.05 -0.34
C PHE A 47 19.53 -3.58 -0.56
N GLY A 48 19.19 -2.84 0.48
CA GLY A 48 18.65 -1.49 0.41
C GLY A 48 17.13 -1.44 0.53
N ASN A 49 16.62 -0.28 0.96
CA ASN A 49 15.19 -0.07 1.21
C ASN A 49 14.47 0.36 -0.06
N ALA A 50 13.68 -0.55 -0.64
CA ALA A 50 12.81 -0.27 -1.79
C ALA A 50 11.36 0.07 -1.39
N GLY A 51 11.11 0.36 -0.12
CA GLY A 51 9.78 0.68 0.41
C GLY A 51 9.01 -0.54 0.93
N ARG A 52 7.76 -0.31 1.37
CA ARG A 52 6.93 -1.36 1.99
C ARG A 52 6.13 -2.20 1.00
N GLY A 53 6.07 -1.80 -0.26
CA GLY A 53 5.21 -2.45 -1.24
C GLY A 53 3.72 -2.12 -1.04
N ILE A 54 2.84 -3.10 -1.28
CA ILE A 54 1.39 -2.90 -1.18
C ILE A 54 0.97 -2.83 0.28
N LEU A 55 0.18 -1.80 0.59
CA LEU A 55 -0.39 -1.58 1.91
C LEU A 55 -1.85 -1.16 1.76
N PHE A 56 -2.75 -1.86 2.43
CA PHE A 56 -4.13 -1.41 2.61
C PHE A 56 -4.25 -0.71 3.98
N PRO A 57 -5.00 0.39 4.11
CA PRO A 57 -5.26 1.02 5.41
C PRO A 57 -6.31 0.22 6.19
N TYR A 58 -5.90 -0.86 6.82
CA TYR A 58 -6.75 -1.89 7.44
C TYR A 58 -7.75 -1.36 8.47
N ALA A 59 -7.48 -0.21 9.09
CA ALA A 59 -8.42 0.43 10.01
C ALA A 59 -9.77 0.75 9.34
N LEU A 60 -9.80 1.02 8.03
CA LEU A 60 -11.02 1.25 7.26
C LEU A 60 -11.93 0.01 7.24
N ALA A 61 -11.35 -1.18 7.19
CA ALA A 61 -12.08 -2.45 7.20
C ALA A 61 -12.21 -3.06 8.61
N LYS A 62 -11.93 -2.28 9.66
CA LYS A 62 -11.94 -2.74 11.06
C LYS A 62 -11.13 -4.02 11.25
N SER A 63 -9.94 -4.05 10.65
CA SER A 63 -9.03 -5.18 10.69
C SER A 63 -7.67 -4.75 11.23
N PHE A 64 -6.90 -5.72 11.71
CA PHE A 64 -5.53 -5.48 12.15
C PHE A 64 -4.64 -5.26 10.93
N GLY A 65 -3.80 -4.24 11.01
CA GLY A 65 -2.81 -3.92 9.98
C GLY A 65 -1.41 -4.40 10.36
N PRO A 66 -0.46 -4.22 9.43
CA PRO A 66 0.93 -4.58 9.67
C PRO A 66 1.56 -3.72 10.78
N ARG A 67 2.55 -4.29 11.45
CA ARG A 67 3.32 -3.59 12.48
C ARG A 67 4.00 -2.34 11.90
N GLY A 68 4.12 -1.30 12.73
CA GLY A 68 4.79 -0.07 12.35
C GLY A 68 4.03 0.80 11.36
N VAL A 69 2.72 0.56 11.16
CA VAL A 69 1.83 1.40 10.39
C VAL A 69 0.68 1.86 11.25
N SER A 70 0.47 3.16 11.33
CA SER A 70 -0.70 3.77 11.96
C SER A 70 -1.59 4.37 10.89
N VAL A 71 -2.88 4.08 10.96
CA VAL A 71 -3.89 4.61 10.05
C VAL A 71 -4.99 5.27 10.87
N LYS A 72 -5.26 6.54 10.57
CA LYS A 72 -6.33 7.33 11.20
C LYS A 72 -7.29 7.83 10.12
N PRO A 73 -8.43 7.17 9.91
CA PRO A 73 -9.46 7.67 9.01
C PRO A 73 -10.23 8.82 9.65
N LEU A 74 -10.62 9.79 8.82
CA LEU A 74 -11.55 10.85 9.14
C LEU A 74 -12.73 10.78 8.16
N GLY A 75 -13.92 11.06 8.64
CA GLY A 75 -15.15 10.95 7.85
C GLY A 75 -15.76 9.54 7.92
N VAL A 76 -16.75 9.30 7.09
CA VAL A 76 -17.50 8.03 7.08
C VAL A 76 -16.94 7.13 5.98
N TRP A 77 -16.42 5.97 6.38
CA TRP A 77 -15.89 4.95 5.49
C TRP A 77 -16.61 3.62 5.67
N THR A 78 -16.86 2.94 4.58
CA THR A 78 -17.35 1.55 4.57
C THR A 78 -16.22 0.65 4.10
N GLY A 79 -15.77 -0.26 4.96
CA GLY A 79 -14.70 -1.20 4.64
C GLY A 79 -15.24 -2.56 4.25
N TYR A 80 -14.57 -3.20 3.31
CA TYR A 80 -14.88 -4.52 2.78
C TYR A 80 -13.67 -5.44 2.94
N LYS A 81 -13.92 -6.72 3.11
CA LYS A 81 -12.88 -7.76 3.19
C LYS A 81 -13.43 -9.08 2.65
N THR A 82 -12.55 -9.99 2.30
CA THR A 82 -12.87 -11.31 1.71
C THR A 82 -13.91 -12.10 2.52
N LEU A 83 -13.95 -11.91 3.84
CA LEU A 83 -14.90 -12.57 4.75
C LEU A 83 -16.23 -11.82 4.88
N THR A 84 -16.42 -10.69 4.18
CA THR A 84 -17.67 -9.95 4.21
C THR A 84 -18.73 -10.72 3.41
N GLN A 85 -19.85 -11.07 4.05
CA GLN A 85 -21.00 -11.61 3.35
C GLN A 85 -21.61 -10.51 2.47
N SER A 86 -21.99 -10.85 1.25
CA SER A 86 -22.60 -9.91 0.29
C SER A 86 -21.71 -8.70 -0.02
N LEU A 87 -20.60 -8.95 -0.70
CA LEU A 87 -19.75 -7.89 -1.24
C LEU A 87 -20.54 -7.06 -2.26
N THR A 88 -20.65 -5.77 -2.02
CA THR A 88 -21.27 -4.81 -2.94
C THR A 88 -20.25 -4.11 -3.83
N GLU A 89 -18.99 -4.17 -3.45
CA GLU A 89 -17.88 -3.54 -4.13
C GLU A 89 -16.73 -4.54 -4.36
N PRO A 90 -15.96 -4.40 -5.44
CA PRO A 90 -14.81 -5.25 -5.69
C PRO A 90 -13.75 -5.06 -4.61
N LEU A 91 -12.95 -6.10 -4.41
CA LEU A 91 -11.81 -6.07 -3.50
C LEU A 91 -10.52 -5.86 -4.29
N GLY A 92 -9.57 -5.17 -3.67
CA GLY A 92 -8.22 -5.05 -4.18
C GLY A 92 -7.39 -6.32 -4.02
N VAL A 93 -6.16 -6.29 -4.51
CA VAL A 93 -5.21 -7.43 -4.48
C VAL A 93 -4.88 -7.90 -3.06
N ALA A 94 -5.04 -7.03 -2.07
CA ALA A 94 -4.88 -7.37 -0.65
C ALA A 94 -6.11 -8.10 -0.06
N GLY A 95 -7.18 -8.32 -0.82
CA GLY A 95 -8.44 -8.89 -0.33
C GLY A 95 -9.28 -7.92 0.50
N TYR A 96 -9.02 -6.62 0.37
CA TYR A 96 -9.70 -5.53 1.05
C TYR A 96 -10.11 -4.43 0.08
N GLY A 97 -11.09 -3.64 0.50
CA GLY A 97 -11.53 -2.42 -0.16
C GLY A 97 -12.17 -1.48 0.84
N ALA A 98 -12.25 -0.22 0.52
CA ALA A 98 -13.00 0.77 1.28
C ALA A 98 -13.65 1.79 0.37
N SER A 99 -14.83 2.25 0.74
CA SER A 99 -15.53 3.29 0.00
C SER A 99 -16.02 4.40 0.92
N THR A 100 -16.21 5.57 0.34
CA THR A 100 -16.83 6.72 1.02
C THR A 100 -17.65 7.55 0.05
N ARG A 101 -18.72 8.17 0.56
CA ARG A 101 -19.48 9.26 -0.10
C ARG A 101 -19.20 10.60 0.55
N ASN A 102 -18.36 10.63 1.57
CA ASN A 102 -18.05 11.84 2.30
C ASN A 102 -17.04 12.69 1.51
N ALA A 103 -17.47 13.87 1.08
CA ALA A 103 -16.67 14.81 0.30
C ALA A 103 -15.44 15.35 1.05
N ALA A 104 -15.43 15.27 2.37
CA ALA A 104 -14.33 15.73 3.21
C ALA A 104 -13.63 14.57 3.95
N ALA A 105 -13.74 13.36 3.41
CA ALA A 105 -13.08 12.21 4.01
C ALA A 105 -11.56 12.31 3.82
N SER A 106 -10.83 11.82 4.79
CA SER A 106 -9.37 11.73 4.70
C SER A 106 -8.84 10.48 5.39
N ILE A 107 -7.61 10.11 5.04
CA ILE A 107 -6.86 9.03 5.65
C ILE A 107 -5.47 9.55 5.98
N GLN A 108 -5.14 9.59 7.25
CA GLN A 108 -3.76 9.82 7.68
C GLN A 108 -3.08 8.47 7.88
N LEU A 109 -1.99 8.24 7.16
CA LEU A 109 -1.12 7.08 7.30
C LEU A 109 0.25 7.53 7.78
N SER A 110 0.77 6.86 8.81
CA SER A 110 2.09 7.14 9.36
C SER A 110 2.86 5.84 9.56
N LEU A 111 4.12 5.85 9.20
CA LEU A 111 5.08 4.82 9.57
C LEU A 111 5.59 5.15 10.98
N THR A 112 5.43 4.21 11.90
CA THR A 112 5.78 4.44 13.30
C THR A 112 7.19 3.98 13.61
N GLU A 113 7.86 4.66 14.58
CA GLU A 113 9.25 4.41 14.96
C GLU A 113 9.53 3.00 15.54
N LYS A 114 8.50 2.18 15.72
CA LYS A 114 8.67 0.80 16.23
C LYS A 114 9.55 -0.09 15.33
N PHE A 115 9.91 0.39 14.14
CA PHE A 115 10.90 -0.22 13.26
C PHE A 115 12.34 0.23 13.52
N LYS A 116 12.58 1.02 14.55
CA LYS A 116 13.94 1.32 15.04
C LYS A 116 14.56 0.19 15.87
N GLU A 117 13.90 -0.96 15.98
CA GLU A 117 14.53 -2.12 16.59
C GLU A 117 15.77 -2.48 15.76
N GLU A 118 16.92 -2.47 16.42
CA GLU A 118 18.19 -2.95 15.85
C GLU A 118 17.94 -4.33 15.21
N ASN A 119 18.09 -4.40 13.90
CA ASN A 119 18.17 -5.71 13.30
C ASN A 119 19.50 -6.36 13.72
N ALA A 120 19.61 -7.68 13.62
CA ALA A 120 20.77 -8.45 14.03
C ALA A 120 22.10 -8.00 13.37
N LEU A 121 22.03 -7.10 12.37
CA LEU A 121 23.15 -6.54 11.63
C LEU A 121 23.48 -5.09 12.03
N GLY A 122 22.77 -4.49 13.00
CA GLY A 122 22.96 -3.09 13.42
C GLY A 122 22.62 -2.05 12.34
N LEU A 123 21.92 -2.45 11.29
CA LEU A 123 21.53 -1.57 10.20
C LEU A 123 20.12 -1.05 10.42
N PHE A 124 19.98 0.27 10.52
CA PHE A 124 18.69 0.93 10.67
C PHE A 124 18.10 1.23 9.30
N SER A 125 16.91 0.70 9.05
CA SER A 125 16.07 1.20 7.96
C SER A 125 15.04 2.15 8.58
N THR A 126 15.19 3.44 8.35
CA THR A 126 14.12 4.39 8.67
C THR A 126 12.92 4.06 7.79
N PRO A 127 11.73 3.90 8.37
CA PRO A 127 10.54 3.63 7.58
C PRO A 127 10.12 4.90 6.86
N GLU A 128 10.60 5.07 5.66
CA GLU A 128 10.37 6.26 4.82
C GLU A 128 9.70 5.87 3.51
N MET A 129 8.93 6.79 2.96
CA MET A 129 8.29 6.65 1.66
C MET A 129 8.54 7.91 0.83
N GLN A 130 8.85 7.74 -0.43
CA GLN A 130 9.06 8.84 -1.36
C GLN A 130 8.08 8.78 -2.52
N LYS A 131 7.65 7.58 -2.92
CA LYS A 131 6.67 7.36 -3.98
C LYS A 131 5.44 6.65 -3.41
N ILE A 132 4.26 7.18 -3.74
CA ILE A 132 2.97 6.61 -3.35
C ILE A 132 2.14 6.41 -4.60
N ASN A 133 1.62 5.20 -4.76
CA ASN A 133 0.64 4.87 -5.78
C ASN A 133 -0.67 4.49 -5.08
N ILE A 134 -1.73 5.24 -5.36
CA ILE A 134 -3.06 5.00 -4.79
C ILE A 134 -3.90 4.28 -5.83
N TRP A 135 -4.35 3.07 -5.49
CA TRP A 135 -5.24 2.27 -6.31
C TRP A 135 -6.69 2.59 -5.96
N HIS A 136 -7.49 2.93 -6.95
CA HIS A 136 -8.87 3.33 -6.78
C HIS A 136 -9.73 2.89 -7.97
N SER A 137 -11.04 3.03 -7.88
CA SER A 137 -11.93 2.83 -9.02
C SER A 137 -11.70 3.90 -10.09
N ALA A 138 -11.76 3.52 -11.36
CA ALA A 138 -11.62 4.44 -12.49
C ALA A 138 -12.82 5.37 -12.66
N ASP A 139 -13.96 5.04 -12.04
CA ASP A 139 -15.20 5.82 -12.08
C ASP A 139 -15.33 6.88 -10.97
N ASN A 140 -14.25 7.14 -10.26
CA ASN A 140 -14.18 8.14 -9.18
C ASN A 140 -14.20 9.60 -9.66
N ALA A 141 -14.83 9.89 -10.82
CA ALA A 141 -14.80 11.20 -11.45
C ALA A 141 -15.40 12.34 -10.58
N SER A 142 -16.23 11.99 -9.59
CA SER A 142 -16.83 12.97 -8.66
C SER A 142 -15.90 13.40 -7.53
N PHE A 143 -14.73 12.80 -7.43
CA PHE A 143 -13.76 13.09 -6.37
C PHE A 143 -12.41 13.46 -6.94
N THR A 144 -11.74 14.39 -6.27
CA THR A 144 -10.31 14.62 -6.44
C THR A 144 -9.57 14.14 -5.20
N THR A 145 -8.39 13.58 -5.43
CA THR A 145 -7.48 13.15 -4.37
C THR A 145 -6.32 14.11 -4.26
N GLN A 146 -5.92 14.43 -3.04
CA GLN A 146 -4.76 15.25 -2.76
C GLN A 146 -3.99 14.66 -1.58
N LEU A 147 -2.69 14.57 -1.70
CA LEU A 147 -1.81 14.32 -0.57
C LEU A 147 -1.35 15.66 0.04
N ASN A 148 -0.79 15.59 1.24
CA ASN A 148 -0.15 16.75 1.86
C ASN A 148 0.95 17.32 0.94
N PRO A 149 1.31 18.62 1.08
CA PRO A 149 2.10 19.36 0.08
C PRO A 149 3.48 18.80 -0.24
N GLU A 150 4.04 17.97 0.63
CA GLU A 150 5.31 17.28 0.42
C GLU A 150 5.28 16.31 -0.75
N PHE A 151 4.07 15.83 -1.11
CA PHE A 151 3.85 14.91 -2.22
C PHE A 151 3.21 15.62 -3.40
N GLN A 152 3.90 15.61 -4.52
CA GLN A 152 3.40 16.16 -5.78
C GLN A 152 2.76 15.05 -6.62
N TRP A 153 1.58 15.32 -7.16
CA TRP A 153 0.94 14.42 -8.13
C TRP A 153 1.76 14.37 -9.42
N THR A 154 2.04 13.16 -9.89
CA THR A 154 2.86 12.92 -11.08
C THR A 154 2.07 12.35 -12.24
N GLY A 155 0.82 11.95 -12.02
CA GLY A 155 -0.07 11.45 -13.06
C GLY A 155 -1.04 10.39 -12.55
N SER A 156 -1.99 10.05 -13.41
CA SER A 156 -2.91 8.93 -13.17
C SER A 156 -2.95 8.03 -14.40
N GLN A 157 -3.04 6.73 -14.16
CA GLN A 157 -3.21 5.71 -15.19
C GLN A 157 -4.51 4.96 -14.93
N PHE A 158 -5.31 4.78 -15.97
CA PHE A 158 -6.57 4.05 -15.92
C PHE A 158 -6.48 2.79 -16.77
N TYR A 159 -7.05 1.71 -16.27
CA TYR A 159 -7.03 0.40 -16.91
C TYR A 159 -8.43 0.03 -17.40
N PRO A 160 -8.55 -0.71 -18.52
CA PRO A 160 -9.85 -1.16 -19.03
C PRO A 160 -10.66 -2.03 -18.06
N THR A 161 -10.00 -2.56 -17.05
CA THR A 161 -10.61 -3.37 -15.98
C THR A 161 -11.37 -2.54 -14.93
N GLY A 162 -11.47 -1.23 -15.09
CA GLY A 162 -12.16 -0.34 -14.16
C GLY A 162 -11.29 0.13 -12.99
N TRP A 163 -9.98 -0.08 -13.05
CA TRP A 163 -9.02 0.38 -12.05
C TRP A 163 -8.32 1.66 -12.48
N GLY A 164 -7.98 2.46 -11.48
CA GLY A 164 -7.12 3.63 -11.65
C GLY A 164 -5.99 3.62 -10.64
N VAL A 165 -4.88 4.21 -11.02
CA VAL A 165 -3.73 4.45 -10.14
C VAL A 165 -3.34 5.91 -10.22
N SER A 166 -3.38 6.61 -9.10
CA SER A 166 -2.86 7.98 -8.98
C SER A 166 -1.50 7.93 -8.29
N SER A 167 -0.50 8.52 -8.92
CA SER A 167 0.90 8.49 -8.48
C SER A 167 1.33 9.83 -7.92
N TYR A 168 2.09 9.77 -6.83
CA TYR A 168 2.62 10.92 -6.11
C TYR A 168 4.10 10.69 -5.77
N LEU A 169 4.88 11.75 -5.80
CA LEU A 169 6.31 11.73 -5.49
C LEU A 169 6.63 12.87 -4.52
N ALA A 170 7.36 12.56 -3.46
CA ALA A 170 7.96 13.55 -2.57
C ALA A 170 9.40 13.85 -2.96
N GLN A 171 9.84 15.09 -2.82
CA GLN A 171 11.24 15.48 -3.06
C GLN A 171 12.17 14.89 -2.01
N GLN A 172 11.70 14.74 -0.79
CA GLN A 172 12.42 14.14 0.33
C GLN A 172 11.59 12.98 0.91
N PRO A 173 12.24 11.91 1.42
CA PRO A 173 11.55 10.82 2.08
C PRO A 173 10.67 11.31 3.24
N GLN A 174 9.48 10.73 3.37
CA GLN A 174 8.47 11.08 4.36
C GLN A 174 8.12 9.87 5.22
N THR A 175 7.78 10.10 6.48
CA THR A 175 7.34 9.05 7.40
C THR A 175 5.83 8.86 7.42
N GLY A 176 5.08 9.67 6.68
CA GLY A 176 3.63 9.57 6.60
C GLY A 176 3.04 10.51 5.57
N PHE A 177 1.76 10.35 5.31
CA PHE A 177 0.98 11.24 4.45
C PHE A 177 -0.46 11.34 4.94
N THR A 178 -1.15 12.38 4.47
CA THR A 178 -2.58 12.52 4.57
C THR A 178 -3.17 12.54 3.17
N LEU A 179 -4.00 11.54 2.85
CA LEU A 179 -4.84 11.54 1.67
C LEU A 179 -6.13 12.26 2.02
N SER A 180 -6.42 13.35 1.34
CA SER A 180 -7.66 14.11 1.45
C SER A 180 -8.50 13.94 0.20
N LEU A 181 -9.80 13.80 0.37
CA LEU A 181 -10.77 13.78 -0.70
C LEU A 181 -11.51 15.11 -0.74
N SER A 182 -11.80 15.58 -1.95
CA SER A 182 -12.75 16.66 -2.17
C SER A 182 -13.70 16.29 -3.30
N ALA A 183 -14.99 16.55 -3.11
CA ALA A 183 -15.97 16.31 -4.16
C ALA A 183 -15.98 17.46 -5.15
N THR A 184 -16.00 17.13 -6.44
CA THR A 184 -16.10 18.10 -7.54
C THR A 184 -17.53 18.39 -7.95
N ALA A 185 -18.50 17.55 -7.52
CA ALA A 185 -19.92 17.69 -7.78
C ALA A 185 -20.76 17.10 -6.62
N PRO A 186 -22.08 17.40 -6.51
CA PRO A 186 -22.97 16.71 -5.59
C PRO A 186 -22.89 15.21 -5.87
N THR A 187 -22.39 14.45 -4.90
CA THR A 187 -21.97 13.09 -5.16
C THR A 187 -23.11 12.11 -5.00
N GLN A 188 -23.48 11.49 -6.09
CA GLN A 188 -24.21 10.21 -6.05
C GLN A 188 -23.22 9.01 -6.04
N ASN A 189 -21.96 9.23 -6.39
CA ASN A 189 -20.96 8.21 -6.56
C ASN A 189 -20.12 8.01 -5.29
N HIS A 190 -19.53 6.82 -5.17
CA HIS A 190 -18.59 6.49 -4.14
C HIS A 190 -17.16 6.78 -4.62
N TYR A 191 -16.28 7.15 -3.71
CA TYR A 191 -14.86 6.96 -3.90
C TYR A 191 -14.49 5.57 -3.38
N ASN A 192 -14.04 4.69 -4.27
CA ASN A 192 -13.62 3.34 -3.93
C ASN A 192 -12.08 3.29 -3.92
N PHE A 193 -11.56 2.80 -2.83
CA PHE A 193 -10.14 2.67 -2.55
C PHE A 193 -9.79 1.19 -2.32
N TYR A 194 -8.67 0.73 -2.89
CA TYR A 194 -8.29 -0.68 -2.93
C TYR A 194 -6.90 -0.97 -2.38
#